data_6f4f138372aa3e0527de7b85ac7b905d
#
_entry.id   6f4f138372aa3e0527de7b85ac7b905d
#
_cell.length_a   1.000
_cell.length_b   1.000
_cell.length_c   1.000
_cell.angle_alpha   90.00
_cell.angle_beta   90.00
_cell.angle_gamma   90.00
#
_symmetry.space_group_name_H-M   'P 1'
#
loop_
_entity.id
_entity.type
_entity.pdbx_description
1 polymer ?
#
loop_
_entity_poly.entity_id
_entity_poly.type
_entity_poly.pdbx_seq_one_letter_code
_entity_poly.pdbx_strand_id
1 'polypeptide(L)'
;MDRRGFLKTVYPAAAAALTVGRRARALGAPPGRPNVLFLMADQQRFDTIAALGNPHIYTPNLDRLVRRGVTFTNAYSQCPVCVPARYTIRTGCEPPTTRTFLNGLSKPVARQAATMTGRCGPYLAETMKTLGYRTFGIGKFHTTPWNERIGYEVHLHSEELYATPEQRRSDAYAAWIAAKHPEDDFIEGLMGERTEMYYMPQMSPMPAECGVERWAAERAIEQIRAADNRPYFGFVSFVGPHPPLAPPIPFNRIYDPDRMPNPVRGELATDHMDEQIPWMNYAIWAEDINDSHARALKARYYGEISYIDDCIGRILDALQARGDGDNTLICFFADHGDHLGDHHAWQKESFFEASCHIPFLVSWPTRLPAGQQRGELVSLTDLFGLATGAAGKAEIRQGIDVLGMMEGASPPREYLFGYYGEPGTPLFKIMVRHREWKYIFMANGGRQQLFNVTDDAAELKNLAVSRAQAASGLRAKALAACDKPELRAALDGSGLRSFPFQERPHSRIYQFDRSRGVTGFPKKPEDALKPGFAF
;
A
#
# COMPACT_ATOMS: atom_id res chain seq x y z
N MET A 1 -6.39 -25.02 21.21
CA MET A 1 -7.37 -23.93 21.35
C MET A 1 -8.05 -23.79 20.02
N ASP A 2 -9.37 -23.83 19.96
CA ASP A 2 -10.04 -23.66 18.67
C ASP A 2 -10.02 -22.18 18.22
N ARG A 3 -10.34 -21.92 16.94
CA ARG A 3 -10.35 -20.57 16.35
C ARG A 3 -11.23 -19.59 17.14
N ARG A 4 -12.36 -20.05 17.70
CA ARG A 4 -13.27 -19.20 18.49
C ARG A 4 -12.69 -18.83 19.86
N GLY A 5 -12.01 -19.77 20.51
CA GLY A 5 -11.35 -19.53 21.79
C GLY A 5 -10.15 -18.59 21.63
N PHE A 6 -9.35 -18.76 20.57
CA PHE A 6 -8.22 -17.90 20.26
C PHE A 6 -8.65 -16.46 19.93
N LEU A 7 -9.65 -16.30 19.05
CA LEU A 7 -10.17 -14.99 18.66
C LEU A 7 -10.73 -14.19 19.85
N LYS A 8 -11.32 -14.87 20.84
CA LYS A 8 -11.75 -14.22 22.09
C LYS A 8 -10.60 -13.74 22.96
N THR A 9 -9.45 -14.40 22.88
CA THR A 9 -8.25 -14.03 23.64
C THR A 9 -7.49 -12.87 22.98
N VAL A 10 -7.44 -12.84 21.65
CA VAL A 10 -6.75 -11.79 20.87
C VAL A 10 -7.63 -10.53 20.72
N TYR A 11 -8.96 -10.70 20.68
CA TYR A 11 -9.93 -9.61 20.52
C TYR A 11 -11.00 -9.62 21.63
N PRO A 12 -10.64 -9.33 22.88
CA PRO A 12 -11.60 -9.41 24.00
C PRO A 12 -12.75 -8.39 23.90
N ALA A 13 -12.62 -7.33 23.12
CA ALA A 13 -13.60 -6.24 23.04
C ALA A 13 -14.79 -6.48 22.08
N ALA A 14 -14.77 -7.53 21.26
CA ALA A 14 -15.81 -7.75 20.23
C ALA A 14 -17.13 -8.33 20.77
N ALA A 15 -17.21 -8.69 22.06
CA ALA A 15 -18.37 -9.37 22.64
C ALA A 15 -19.32 -8.47 23.47
N ALA A 16 -19.07 -7.17 23.64
CA ALA A 16 -19.75 -6.33 24.63
C ALA A 16 -20.50 -5.10 24.09
N ALA A 17 -20.85 -4.99 22.81
CA ALA A 17 -21.49 -3.78 22.29
C ALA A 17 -22.71 -4.06 21.41
N LEU A 18 -23.79 -4.57 21.98
CA LEU A 18 -25.11 -4.58 21.34
C LEU A 18 -26.19 -4.11 22.32
N THR A 19 -26.08 -2.88 22.82
CA THR A 19 -27.22 -2.09 23.30
C THR A 19 -26.95 -0.61 22.98
N VAL A 20 -27.19 -0.23 21.72
CA VAL A 20 -27.17 1.18 21.34
C VAL A 20 -28.52 1.79 21.63
N GLY A 21 -28.68 2.35 22.82
CA GLY A 21 -29.70 3.35 23.07
C GLY A 21 -29.43 4.58 22.18
N ARG A 22 -30.37 4.92 21.30
CA ARG A 22 -30.41 6.21 20.61
C ARG A 22 -30.46 7.35 21.64
N ARG A 23 -29.32 7.86 22.07
CA ARG A 23 -29.29 9.16 22.73
C ARG A 23 -29.55 10.24 21.67
N ALA A 24 -30.64 10.95 21.81
CA ALA A 24 -30.88 12.19 21.06
C ALA A 24 -29.66 13.11 21.22
N ARG A 25 -29.04 13.46 20.10
CA ARG A 25 -27.88 14.35 20.04
C ARG A 25 -28.36 15.73 20.48
N ALA A 26 -27.88 16.22 21.62
CA ALA A 26 -27.98 17.64 21.93
C ALA A 26 -27.26 18.40 20.80
N LEU A 27 -27.92 19.42 20.24
CA LEU A 27 -27.33 20.36 19.29
C LEU A 27 -26.23 21.13 20.05
N GLY A 28 -25.05 20.52 20.16
CA GLY A 28 -23.84 21.18 20.63
C GLY A 28 -23.33 22.16 19.56
N ALA A 29 -22.47 23.09 19.98
CA ALA A 29 -21.75 23.99 19.08
C ALA A 29 -21.18 23.22 17.86
N PRO A 30 -21.12 23.84 16.68
CA PRO A 30 -20.57 23.16 15.50
C PRO A 30 -19.20 22.56 15.86
N PRO A 31 -18.92 21.30 15.45
CA PRO A 31 -17.68 20.65 15.79
C PRO A 31 -16.53 21.54 15.29
N GLY A 32 -15.50 21.71 16.11
CA GLY A 32 -14.27 22.37 15.69
C GLY A 32 -13.69 21.71 14.43
N ARG A 33 -12.65 22.27 13.86
CA ARG A 33 -11.97 21.70 12.68
C ARG A 33 -11.63 20.22 12.95
N PRO A 34 -11.92 19.30 12.01
CA PRO A 34 -11.70 17.88 12.21
C PRO A 34 -10.21 17.55 12.30
N ASN A 35 -9.89 16.48 13.00
CA ASN A 35 -8.61 15.81 12.79
C ASN A 35 -8.63 15.04 11.47
N VAL A 36 -7.47 14.80 10.89
CA VAL A 36 -7.28 13.97 9.72
C VAL A 36 -6.26 12.88 10.02
N LEU A 37 -6.64 11.63 9.85
CA LEU A 37 -5.79 10.48 10.13
C LEU A 37 -5.75 9.54 8.93
N PHE A 38 -4.60 9.43 8.30
CA PHE A 38 -4.33 8.45 7.26
C PHE A 38 -3.66 7.22 7.85
N LEU A 39 -4.22 6.05 7.56
CA LEU A 39 -3.71 4.74 7.93
C LEU A 39 -3.40 3.98 6.65
N MET A 40 -2.16 3.65 6.42
CA MET A 40 -1.73 2.96 5.20
C MET A 40 -1.04 1.65 5.52
N ALA A 41 -1.44 0.58 4.83
CA ALA A 41 -0.72 -0.68 4.79
C ALA A 41 0.10 -0.78 3.49
N ASP A 42 1.35 -1.25 3.56
CA ASP A 42 2.16 -1.50 2.35
C ASP A 42 1.76 -2.84 1.72
N GLN A 43 1.49 -2.83 0.43
CA GLN A 43 1.27 -4.05 -0.36
C GLN A 43 0.00 -4.84 0.03
N GLN A 44 -1.05 -4.18 0.56
CA GLN A 44 -2.30 -4.85 0.90
C GLN A 44 -3.27 -4.91 -0.29
N ARG A 45 -3.72 -6.11 -0.64
CA ARG A 45 -4.72 -6.37 -1.68
C ARG A 45 -6.09 -5.81 -1.30
N PHE A 46 -6.84 -5.34 -2.28
CA PHE A 46 -8.22 -4.84 -2.13
C PHE A 46 -9.19 -5.88 -1.56
N ASP A 47 -8.98 -7.19 -1.87
CA ASP A 47 -9.86 -8.30 -1.52
C ASP A 47 -9.58 -8.93 -0.15
N THR A 48 -8.86 -8.22 0.74
CA THR A 48 -8.41 -8.75 2.03
C THR A 48 -9.10 -8.12 3.25
N ILE A 49 -10.36 -7.74 3.10
CA ILE A 49 -11.21 -7.24 4.20
C ILE A 49 -12.47 -8.11 4.30
N ALA A 50 -12.75 -8.64 5.51
CA ALA A 50 -13.84 -9.59 5.70
C ALA A 50 -15.22 -8.99 5.38
N ALA A 51 -15.51 -7.76 5.80
CA ALA A 51 -16.77 -7.07 5.51
C ALA A 51 -16.98 -6.75 4.02
N LEU A 52 -15.94 -6.86 3.19
CA LEU A 52 -16.02 -6.68 1.74
C LEU A 52 -16.13 -8.00 0.96
N GLY A 53 -16.35 -9.11 1.68
CA GLY A 53 -16.69 -10.39 1.06
C GLY A 53 -15.62 -11.48 1.14
N ASN A 54 -14.48 -11.24 1.82
CA ASN A 54 -13.47 -12.28 2.00
C ASN A 54 -13.81 -13.19 3.22
N PRO A 55 -14.23 -14.45 2.99
CA PRO A 55 -14.63 -15.36 4.08
C PRO A 55 -13.44 -15.99 4.81
N HIS A 56 -12.22 -15.82 4.31
CA HIS A 56 -11.03 -16.49 4.80
C HIS A 56 -10.19 -15.63 5.76
N ILE A 57 -10.49 -14.34 5.85
CA ILE A 57 -9.71 -13.39 6.66
C ILE A 57 -10.53 -12.87 7.86
N TYR A 58 -9.83 -12.37 8.87
CA TYR A 58 -10.42 -11.78 10.06
C TYR A 58 -9.88 -10.36 10.28
N THR A 59 -10.75 -9.37 10.05
CA THR A 59 -10.38 -7.94 10.05
C THR A 59 -11.46 -7.10 10.78
N PRO A 60 -11.77 -7.38 12.06
CA PRO A 60 -12.91 -6.77 12.75
C PRO A 60 -12.82 -5.25 12.85
N ASN A 61 -11.63 -4.66 12.86
CA ASN A 61 -11.42 -3.23 12.99
C ASN A 61 -11.47 -2.49 11.65
N LEU A 62 -10.97 -3.06 10.57
CA LEU A 62 -11.24 -2.60 9.21
C LEU A 62 -12.73 -2.72 8.89
N ASP A 63 -13.39 -3.79 9.35
CA ASP A 63 -14.84 -3.95 9.26
C ASP A 63 -15.60 -2.85 10.03
N ARG A 64 -15.05 -2.33 11.14
CA ARG A 64 -15.61 -1.13 11.82
C ARG A 64 -15.56 0.08 10.91
N LEU A 65 -14.46 0.31 10.18
CA LEU A 65 -14.34 1.42 9.24
C LEU A 65 -15.32 1.28 8.07
N VAL A 66 -15.46 0.08 7.49
CA VAL A 66 -16.46 -0.22 6.45
C VAL A 66 -17.87 0.11 6.94
N ARG A 67 -18.24 -0.32 8.14
CA ARG A 67 -19.57 -0.05 8.72
C ARG A 67 -19.80 1.40 9.10
N ARG A 68 -18.74 2.17 9.41
CA ARG A 68 -18.84 3.57 9.87
C ARG A 68 -18.67 4.61 8.78
N GLY A 69 -18.30 4.23 7.58
CA GLY A 69 -17.91 5.16 6.54
C GLY A 69 -18.34 4.76 5.14
N VAL A 70 -17.60 5.26 4.19
CA VAL A 70 -17.73 5.04 2.76
C VAL A 70 -16.57 4.19 2.27
N THR A 71 -16.86 3.12 1.54
CA THR A 71 -15.88 2.26 0.88
C THR A 71 -15.91 2.52 -0.62
N PHE A 72 -14.78 2.86 -1.23
CA PHE A 72 -14.66 2.90 -2.68
C PHE A 72 -14.21 1.54 -3.19
N THR A 73 -15.04 0.93 -4.04
CA THR A 73 -14.78 -0.42 -4.59
C THR A 73 -13.96 -0.40 -5.87
N ASN A 74 -13.61 0.78 -6.39
CA ASN A 74 -12.77 0.97 -7.57
C ASN A 74 -11.66 1.99 -7.27
N ALA A 75 -10.76 1.62 -6.35
CA ALA A 75 -9.62 2.44 -5.95
C ALA A 75 -8.31 1.88 -6.50
N TYR A 76 -7.47 2.71 -7.10
CA TYR A 76 -6.28 2.23 -7.81
C TYR A 76 -5.01 2.99 -7.46
N SER A 77 -3.91 2.24 -7.38
CA SER A 77 -2.55 2.76 -7.45
C SER A 77 -2.17 3.01 -8.91
N GLN A 78 -1.82 4.25 -9.24
CA GLN A 78 -1.48 4.66 -10.60
C GLN A 78 -0.07 4.23 -11.05
N CYS A 79 0.76 3.83 -10.09
CA CYS A 79 2.02 3.13 -10.33
C CYS A 79 2.21 2.12 -9.18
N PRO A 80 1.83 0.85 -9.38
CA PRO A 80 1.71 -0.13 -8.31
C PRO A 80 3.08 -0.65 -7.85
N VAL A 81 3.85 0.25 -7.25
CA VAL A 81 5.15 0.00 -6.61
C VAL A 81 5.44 1.11 -5.58
N CYS A 82 6.07 0.78 -4.48
CA CYS A 82 6.12 1.60 -3.25
C CYS A 82 6.55 3.06 -3.48
N VAL A 83 7.73 3.31 -4.06
CA VAL A 83 8.28 4.68 -4.15
C VAL A 83 7.40 5.60 -5.01
N PRO A 84 7.02 5.25 -6.25
CA PRO A 84 6.11 6.06 -7.06
C PRO A 84 4.76 6.31 -6.38
N ALA A 85 4.13 5.26 -5.82
CA ALA A 85 2.86 5.37 -5.12
C ALA A 85 2.95 6.36 -3.95
N ARG A 86 4.01 6.27 -3.13
CA ARG A 86 4.22 7.13 -1.97
C ARG A 86 4.53 8.59 -2.37
N TYR A 87 5.23 8.83 -3.49
CA TYR A 87 5.36 10.19 -4.02
C TYR A 87 4.03 10.73 -4.55
N THR A 88 3.22 9.89 -5.20
CA THR A 88 1.85 10.27 -5.62
C THR A 88 1.00 10.71 -4.42
N ILE A 89 1.00 9.95 -3.32
CA ILE A 89 0.25 10.28 -2.10
C ILE A 89 0.70 11.62 -1.52
N ARG A 90 2.00 11.80 -1.31
CA ARG A 90 2.52 13.01 -0.63
C ARG A 90 2.49 14.27 -1.46
N THR A 91 2.40 14.15 -2.79
CA THR A 91 2.36 15.29 -3.71
C THR A 91 1.00 15.56 -4.30
N GLY A 92 0.07 14.59 -4.33
CA GLY A 92 -1.20 14.68 -5.09
C GLY A 92 -1.00 14.71 -6.61
N CYS A 93 0.19 14.32 -7.10
CA CYS A 93 0.56 14.35 -8.51
C CYS A 93 0.80 12.96 -9.07
N GLU A 94 0.46 12.77 -10.34
CA GLU A 94 0.68 11.52 -11.07
C GLU A 94 2.18 11.21 -11.30
N PRO A 95 2.54 9.95 -11.54
CA PRO A 95 3.91 9.52 -11.84
C PRO A 95 4.62 10.33 -12.93
N PRO A 96 3.98 10.75 -14.03
CA PRO A 96 4.62 11.63 -15.02
C PRO A 96 5.12 12.94 -14.43
N THR A 97 4.32 13.61 -13.59
CA THR A 97 4.69 14.88 -12.97
C THR A 97 5.78 14.70 -11.90
N THR A 98 5.66 13.65 -11.07
CA THR A 98 6.70 13.33 -10.09
C THR A 98 7.98 12.77 -10.73
N ARG A 99 7.90 12.27 -11.97
CA ARG A 99 8.94 11.54 -12.68
C ARG A 99 9.47 10.34 -11.89
N THR A 100 8.54 9.64 -11.24
CA THR A 100 8.85 8.44 -10.47
C THR A 100 8.04 7.28 -11.02
N PHE A 101 8.68 6.37 -11.75
CA PHE A 101 8.04 5.26 -12.46
C PHE A 101 8.46 3.87 -11.97
N LEU A 102 9.48 3.82 -11.08
CA LEU A 102 10.12 2.60 -10.57
C LEU A 102 10.62 2.83 -9.13
N ASN A 103 10.82 1.76 -8.35
CA ASN A 103 11.54 1.85 -7.07
C ASN A 103 13.00 2.22 -7.26
N GLY A 104 13.66 1.59 -8.21
CA GLY A 104 15.03 1.91 -8.58
C GLY A 104 15.15 3.32 -9.18
N LEU A 105 16.26 3.99 -8.88
CA LEU A 105 16.54 5.31 -9.42
C LEU A 105 17.38 5.19 -10.68
N SER A 106 16.80 5.54 -11.82
CA SER A 106 17.62 5.81 -13.00
C SER A 106 18.49 7.08 -12.83
N LYS A 107 18.05 8.03 -11.98
CA LYS A 107 18.81 9.25 -11.66
C LYS A 107 18.49 9.75 -10.25
N PRO A 108 19.41 9.67 -9.27
CA PRO A 108 19.22 10.15 -7.90
C PRO A 108 18.77 11.61 -7.79
N VAL A 109 19.22 12.47 -8.71
CA VAL A 109 18.91 13.91 -8.75
C VAL A 109 17.42 14.20 -8.98
N ALA A 110 16.68 13.27 -9.59
CA ALA A 110 15.26 13.48 -9.92
C ALA A 110 14.33 13.49 -8.70
N ARG A 111 14.79 12.98 -7.56
CA ARG A 111 13.99 12.83 -6.32
C ARG A 111 14.43 13.72 -5.16
N GLN A 112 15.30 14.67 -5.38
CA GLN A 112 15.60 15.65 -4.33
C GLN A 112 14.35 16.46 -3.99
N ALA A 113 14.11 16.69 -2.70
CA ALA A 113 12.94 17.42 -2.21
C ALA A 113 12.72 18.76 -2.93
N ALA A 114 13.76 19.55 -3.11
CA ALA A 114 13.69 20.83 -3.82
C ALA A 114 13.22 20.69 -5.28
N THR A 115 13.62 19.62 -5.97
CA THR A 115 13.20 19.35 -7.35
C THR A 115 11.76 18.85 -7.40
N MET A 116 11.35 18.06 -6.41
CA MET A 116 9.99 17.54 -6.30
C MET A 116 9.00 18.66 -6.00
N THR A 117 9.29 19.51 -4.99
CA THR A 117 8.44 20.64 -4.64
C THR A 117 8.38 21.69 -5.73
N GLY A 118 9.44 21.87 -6.52
CA GLY A 118 9.44 22.73 -7.71
C GLY A 118 8.47 22.26 -8.81
N ARG A 119 8.22 20.95 -8.93
CA ARG A 119 7.28 20.37 -9.92
C ARG A 119 5.86 20.20 -9.38
N CYS A 120 5.73 19.80 -8.13
CA CYS A 120 4.46 19.35 -7.56
C CYS A 120 3.88 20.32 -6.52
N GLY A 121 4.63 21.33 -6.09
CA GLY A 121 4.31 22.14 -4.92
C GLY A 121 4.69 21.45 -3.59
N PRO A 122 4.38 22.07 -2.44
CA PRO A 122 4.72 21.54 -1.12
C PRO A 122 4.14 20.14 -0.89
N TYR A 123 4.81 19.32 -0.09
CA TYR A 123 4.27 18.03 0.34
C TYR A 123 3.00 18.19 1.19
N LEU A 124 2.18 17.15 1.24
CA LEU A 124 0.90 17.16 1.97
C LEU A 124 1.07 17.58 3.43
N ALA A 125 2.10 17.06 4.14
CA ALA A 125 2.34 17.44 5.53
C ALA A 125 2.69 18.92 5.67
N GLU A 126 3.48 19.48 4.76
CA GLU A 126 3.80 20.93 4.72
C GLU A 126 2.55 21.76 4.47
N THR A 127 1.71 21.33 3.50
CA THR A 127 0.44 22.00 3.21
C THR A 127 -0.49 21.96 4.42
N MET A 128 -0.66 20.82 5.07
CA MET A 128 -1.50 20.70 6.27
C MET A 128 -0.97 21.57 7.42
N LYS A 129 0.35 21.67 7.58
CA LYS A 129 0.96 22.56 8.55
C LYS A 129 0.63 24.04 8.26
N THR A 130 0.70 24.48 7.00
CA THR A 130 0.31 25.85 6.62
C THR A 130 -1.17 26.13 6.86
N LEU A 131 -2.00 25.07 6.84
CA LEU A 131 -3.42 25.15 7.21
C LEU A 131 -3.65 25.13 8.73
N GLY A 132 -2.59 25.17 9.55
CA GLY A 132 -2.66 25.25 11.02
C GLY A 132 -2.88 23.91 11.73
N TYR A 133 -2.56 22.80 11.08
CA TYR A 133 -2.58 21.47 11.69
C TYR A 133 -1.23 21.17 12.35
N ARG A 134 -1.26 20.51 13.50
CA ARG A 134 -0.11 19.77 14.01
C ARG A 134 0.06 18.53 13.14
N THR A 135 1.30 18.20 12.73
CA THR A 135 1.53 17.11 11.79
C THR A 135 2.46 16.05 12.36
N PHE A 136 2.09 14.78 12.20
CA PHE A 136 2.96 13.64 12.54
C PHE A 136 2.92 12.55 11.48
N GLY A 137 4.09 11.97 11.22
CA GLY A 137 4.29 10.84 10.32
C GLY A 137 5.05 9.73 11.03
N ILE A 138 4.54 8.49 10.99
CA ILE A 138 5.08 7.35 11.72
C ILE A 138 5.12 6.12 10.82
N GLY A 139 6.24 5.40 10.81
CA GLY A 139 6.45 4.17 10.06
C GLY A 139 7.19 4.36 8.75
N LYS A 140 6.85 3.57 7.71
CA LYS A 140 7.55 3.52 6.43
C LYS A 140 7.19 4.68 5.51
N PHE A 141 8.19 5.43 5.06
CA PHE A 141 8.02 6.54 4.10
C PHE A 141 8.72 6.32 2.77
N HIS A 142 9.73 5.47 2.72
CA HIS A 142 10.48 5.08 1.54
C HIS A 142 10.95 6.29 0.72
N THR A 143 11.66 7.19 1.39
CA THR A 143 12.15 8.44 0.80
C THR A 143 13.51 8.24 0.12
N THR A 144 13.80 9.11 -0.83
CA THR A 144 15.11 9.21 -1.46
C THR A 144 15.50 10.69 -1.58
N PRO A 145 16.54 11.13 -0.86
CA PRO A 145 17.40 10.38 0.06
C PRO A 145 16.66 9.80 1.26
N TRP A 146 17.26 8.80 1.92
CA TRP A 146 16.65 8.03 3.01
C TRP A 146 16.13 8.90 4.16
N ASN A 147 16.79 10.01 4.45
CA ASN A 147 16.46 10.96 5.51
C ASN A 147 15.77 12.23 4.99
N GLU A 148 15.10 12.18 3.84
CA GLU A 148 14.38 13.32 3.28
C GLU A 148 13.36 13.86 4.27
N ARG A 149 13.40 15.17 4.52
CA ARG A 149 12.37 15.83 5.32
C ARG A 149 11.14 16.09 4.46
N ILE A 150 10.03 15.48 4.85
CA ILE A 150 8.76 15.56 4.12
C ILE A 150 7.68 16.39 4.85
N GLY A 151 8.11 17.27 5.77
CA GLY A 151 7.30 18.33 6.33
C GLY A 151 6.57 18.03 7.63
N TYR A 152 6.65 16.83 8.20
CA TYR A 152 6.05 16.53 9.50
C TYR A 152 6.77 17.24 10.65
N GLU A 153 6.00 17.71 11.65
CA GLU A 153 6.56 18.24 12.91
C GLU A 153 7.15 17.12 13.77
N VAL A 154 6.45 15.97 13.82
CA VAL A 154 6.95 14.73 14.42
C VAL A 154 7.08 13.70 13.31
N HIS A 155 8.30 13.23 13.05
CA HIS A 155 8.58 12.23 12.03
C HIS A 155 9.36 11.08 12.64
N LEU A 156 8.66 9.97 12.91
CA LEU A 156 9.25 8.73 13.44
C LEU A 156 9.34 7.72 12.30
N HIS A 157 10.46 7.79 11.59
CA HIS A 157 10.73 7.03 10.39
C HIS A 157 11.19 5.62 10.74
N SER A 158 10.60 4.60 10.09
CA SER A 158 11.03 3.21 10.13
C SER A 158 10.91 2.61 8.74
N GLU A 159 11.98 2.02 8.24
CA GLU A 159 12.05 1.43 6.90
C GLU A 159 12.16 -0.10 6.95
N GLU A 160 11.88 -0.74 5.81
CA GLU A 160 12.03 -2.18 5.64
C GLU A 160 13.49 -2.61 5.45
N LEU A 161 14.30 -1.76 4.82
CA LEU A 161 15.68 -2.05 4.45
C LEU A 161 16.64 -0.93 4.85
N TYR A 162 17.82 -1.30 5.28
CA TYR A 162 18.92 -0.39 5.57
C TYR A 162 20.11 -0.66 4.65
N ALA A 163 20.63 0.37 3.99
CA ALA A 163 21.82 0.27 3.18
C ALA A 163 23.12 0.33 4.01
N THR A 164 23.05 0.92 5.21
CA THR A 164 24.22 1.06 6.10
C THR A 164 23.81 0.88 7.57
N PRO A 165 24.76 0.52 8.45
CA PRO A 165 24.53 0.48 9.90
C PRO A 165 24.09 1.83 10.48
N GLU A 166 24.50 2.95 9.86
CA GLU A 166 24.10 4.29 10.26
C GLU A 166 22.60 4.53 10.03
N GLN A 167 22.10 4.09 8.88
CA GLN A 167 20.66 4.16 8.60
C GLN A 167 19.86 3.37 9.64
N ARG A 168 20.28 2.13 9.96
CA ARG A 168 19.63 1.33 10.99
C ARG A 168 19.66 2.01 12.37
N ARG A 169 20.78 2.61 12.78
CA ARG A 169 20.86 3.33 14.05
C ARG A 169 19.98 4.59 14.10
N SER A 170 19.69 5.20 12.97
CA SER A 170 18.83 6.39 12.86
C SER A 170 17.35 6.05 12.61
N ASP A 171 17.02 4.80 12.37
CA ASP A 171 15.64 4.32 12.28
C ASP A 171 15.01 4.29 13.66
N ALA A 172 13.82 4.88 13.78
CA ALA A 172 13.18 5.09 15.07
C ALA A 172 12.71 3.79 15.74
N TYR A 173 12.24 2.82 14.96
CA TYR A 173 11.86 1.51 15.47
C TYR A 173 13.10 0.68 15.83
N ALA A 174 14.09 0.60 14.94
CA ALA A 174 15.30 -0.16 15.21
C ALA A 174 16.06 0.35 16.45
N ALA A 175 16.10 1.67 16.65
CA ALA A 175 16.67 2.26 17.86
C ALA A 175 15.85 1.94 19.12
N TRP A 176 14.52 1.91 19.00
CA TRP A 176 13.63 1.58 20.11
C TRP A 176 13.74 0.11 20.53
N ILE A 177 13.70 -0.83 19.58
CA ILE A 177 13.75 -2.26 19.92
C ILE A 177 15.11 -2.64 20.50
N ALA A 178 16.20 -2.15 19.92
CA ALA A 178 17.55 -2.37 20.44
C ALA A 178 17.75 -1.83 21.88
N ALA A 179 17.10 -0.72 22.22
CA ALA A 179 17.22 -0.11 23.54
C ALA A 179 16.27 -0.71 24.58
N LYS A 180 15.11 -1.21 24.19
CA LYS A 180 14.04 -1.66 25.10
C LYS A 180 13.87 -3.17 25.16
N HIS A 181 14.16 -3.85 24.05
CA HIS A 181 13.95 -5.29 23.86
C HIS A 181 15.14 -5.89 23.10
N PRO A 182 16.35 -5.85 23.65
CA PRO A 182 17.55 -6.31 22.94
C PRO A 182 17.50 -7.78 22.52
N GLU A 183 16.78 -8.63 23.26
CA GLU A 183 16.51 -10.03 22.91
C GLU A 183 15.64 -10.16 21.65
N ASP A 184 14.67 -9.28 21.49
CA ASP A 184 13.77 -9.27 20.33
C ASP A 184 14.42 -8.55 19.12
N ASP A 185 15.36 -7.63 19.34
CA ASP A 185 16.16 -7.00 18.29
C ASP A 185 16.94 -8.02 17.46
N PHE A 186 17.47 -9.07 18.12
CA PHE A 186 18.12 -10.18 17.43
C PHE A 186 17.13 -10.97 16.55
N ILE A 187 15.92 -11.23 17.06
CA ILE A 187 14.87 -11.92 16.31
C ILE A 187 14.42 -11.08 15.10
N GLU A 188 14.22 -9.78 15.29
CA GLU A 188 13.91 -8.85 14.22
C GLU A 188 14.99 -8.88 13.13
N GLY A 189 16.24 -8.92 13.52
CA GLY A 189 17.36 -9.08 12.61
C GLY A 189 17.36 -10.37 11.80
N LEU A 190 16.91 -11.48 12.39
CA LEU A 190 16.80 -12.75 11.69
C LEU A 190 15.61 -12.82 10.73
N MET A 191 14.46 -12.24 11.12
CA MET A 191 13.21 -12.27 10.37
C MET A 191 13.09 -11.09 9.39
N GLY A 192 14.03 -10.16 9.43
CA GLY A 192 14.03 -8.94 8.63
C GLY A 192 14.09 -9.19 7.13
N GLU A 193 13.80 -8.15 6.38
CA GLU A 193 13.64 -8.22 4.95
C GLU A 193 14.91 -8.63 4.20
N ARG A 194 14.77 -9.67 3.39
CA ARG A 194 15.77 -10.18 2.44
C ARG A 194 15.06 -10.69 1.22
N THR A 195 15.56 -10.40 0.04
CA THR A 195 14.94 -10.79 -1.23
C THR A 195 14.72 -12.30 -1.31
N GLU A 196 15.68 -13.10 -0.83
CA GLU A 196 15.63 -14.56 -0.85
C GLU A 196 14.59 -15.14 0.12
N MET A 197 14.12 -14.34 1.07
CA MET A 197 13.15 -14.76 2.09
C MET A 197 11.76 -14.16 1.87
N TYR A 198 11.57 -13.33 0.85
CA TYR A 198 10.29 -12.68 0.60
C TYR A 198 9.12 -13.64 0.57
N TYR A 199 9.28 -14.76 -0.14
CA TYR A 199 8.22 -15.75 -0.30
C TYR A 199 8.58 -17.08 0.33
N MET A 200 9.18 -17.02 1.51
CA MET A 200 9.27 -18.13 2.45
C MET A 200 8.24 -17.91 3.57
N PRO A 201 7.28 -18.85 3.79
CA PRO A 201 6.28 -18.70 4.82
C PRO A 201 6.92 -18.83 6.20
N GLN A 202 7.09 -17.71 6.90
CA GLN A 202 7.77 -17.67 8.18
C GLN A 202 6.78 -17.68 9.34
N MET A 203 7.25 -18.14 10.50
CA MET A 203 6.53 -18.08 11.76
C MET A 203 7.44 -17.36 12.76
N SER A 204 7.37 -16.03 12.78
CA SER A 204 8.17 -15.25 13.72
C SER A 204 7.86 -15.64 15.16
N PRO A 205 8.87 -15.89 16.00
CA PRO A 205 8.68 -16.07 17.44
C PRO A 205 8.51 -14.73 18.19
N MET A 206 8.62 -13.60 17.50
CA MET A 206 8.50 -12.26 18.08
C MET A 206 7.14 -12.05 18.75
N PRO A 207 7.08 -11.50 19.96
CA PRO A 207 5.84 -11.03 20.56
C PRO A 207 5.22 -9.89 19.76
N ALA A 208 3.88 -9.85 19.63
CA ALA A 208 3.20 -8.81 18.88
C ALA A 208 3.46 -7.40 19.40
N GLU A 209 3.68 -7.23 20.70
CA GLU A 209 4.03 -5.96 21.34
C GLU A 209 5.38 -5.39 20.91
N CYS A 210 6.28 -6.23 20.42
CA CYS A 210 7.63 -5.85 19.97
C CYS A 210 7.70 -5.64 18.45
N GLY A 211 6.66 -6.02 17.69
CA GLY A 211 6.64 -5.84 16.23
C GLY A 211 6.52 -4.39 15.79
N VAL A 212 7.06 -4.09 14.60
CA VAL A 212 7.11 -2.73 14.04
C VAL A 212 5.71 -2.11 13.87
N GLU A 213 4.69 -2.90 13.55
CA GLU A 213 3.31 -2.43 13.38
C GLU A 213 2.71 -1.98 14.72
N ARG A 214 2.96 -2.72 15.80
CA ARG A 214 2.54 -2.33 17.14
C ARG A 214 3.26 -1.09 17.60
N TRP A 215 4.57 -1.01 17.37
CA TRP A 215 5.34 0.19 17.68
C TRP A 215 4.77 1.42 16.96
N ALA A 216 4.48 1.31 15.66
CA ALA A 216 3.89 2.42 14.90
C ALA A 216 2.53 2.84 15.47
N ALA A 217 1.68 1.89 15.82
CA ALA A 217 0.37 2.17 16.42
C ALA A 217 0.50 2.87 17.79
N GLU A 218 1.38 2.39 18.67
CA GLU A 218 1.58 3.00 19.99
C GLU A 218 2.16 4.42 19.87
N ARG A 219 3.11 4.66 18.95
CA ARG A 219 3.62 6.03 18.66
C ARG A 219 2.52 6.93 18.12
N ALA A 220 1.61 6.41 17.28
CA ALA A 220 0.46 7.16 16.80
C ALA A 220 -0.51 7.50 17.95
N ILE A 221 -0.78 6.56 18.84
CA ILE A 221 -1.62 6.77 20.02
C ILE A 221 -1.04 7.85 20.94
N GLU A 222 0.28 7.87 21.13
CA GLU A 222 0.94 8.95 21.88
C GLU A 222 0.69 10.31 21.23
N GLN A 223 0.81 10.40 19.90
CA GLN A 223 0.54 11.65 19.19
C GLN A 223 -0.94 12.05 19.28
N ILE A 224 -1.87 11.10 19.18
CA ILE A 224 -3.31 11.35 19.33
C ILE A 224 -3.60 11.91 20.74
N ARG A 225 -2.95 11.37 21.78
CA ARG A 225 -3.13 11.79 23.18
C ARG A 225 -2.36 13.05 23.58
N ALA A 226 -1.48 13.55 22.71
CA ALA A 226 -0.68 14.73 23.02
C ALA A 226 -1.55 15.94 23.41
N ALA A 227 -1.11 16.68 24.41
CA ALA A 227 -1.78 17.88 24.89
C ALA A 227 -1.52 19.07 23.95
N ASP A 228 -2.23 19.11 22.82
CA ASP A 228 -2.19 20.19 21.84
C ASP A 228 -3.62 20.49 21.38
N ASN A 229 -4.00 21.76 21.38
CA ASN A 229 -5.35 22.21 21.02
C ASN A 229 -5.55 22.37 19.51
N ARG A 230 -4.48 22.26 18.71
CA ARG A 230 -4.59 22.27 17.24
C ARG A 230 -5.19 20.96 16.75
N PRO A 231 -6.02 20.98 15.68
CA PRO A 231 -6.32 19.76 14.97
C PRO A 231 -5.02 19.14 14.43
N TYR A 232 -4.98 17.83 14.27
CA TYR A 232 -3.80 17.15 13.73
C TYR A 232 -4.07 16.51 12.35
N PHE A 233 -3.01 16.46 11.55
CA PHE A 233 -2.87 15.58 10.43
C PHE A 233 -1.85 14.49 10.79
N GLY A 234 -2.33 13.26 10.95
CA GLY A 234 -1.51 12.08 11.21
C GLY A 234 -1.43 11.17 10.00
N PHE A 235 -0.23 10.65 9.72
CA PHE A 235 0.01 9.62 8.72
C PHE A 235 0.73 8.45 9.39
N VAL A 236 0.05 7.31 9.52
CA VAL A 236 0.60 6.07 10.04
C VAL A 236 0.76 5.10 8.89
N SER A 237 2.00 4.75 8.59
CA SER A 237 2.36 3.87 7.47
C SER A 237 2.95 2.58 8.00
N PHE A 238 2.15 1.53 8.02
CA PHE A 238 2.59 0.19 8.37
C PHE A 238 3.53 -0.37 7.29
N VAL A 239 4.48 -1.20 7.71
CA VAL A 239 5.40 -1.89 6.80
C VAL A 239 4.71 -3.10 6.17
N GLY A 240 3.97 -3.85 6.97
CA GLY A 240 3.20 -5.00 6.49
C GLY A 240 1.94 -4.61 5.70
N PRO A 241 1.40 -5.60 4.97
CA PRO A 241 1.86 -6.97 4.78
C PRO A 241 2.94 -7.15 3.70
N HIS A 242 3.79 -6.12 3.45
CA HIS A 242 4.97 -6.27 2.59
C HIS A 242 5.84 -7.44 3.07
N PRO A 243 6.36 -8.31 2.19
CA PRO A 243 7.25 -9.38 2.60
C PRO A 243 8.51 -8.87 3.34
N PRO A 244 9.12 -9.68 4.22
CA PRO A 244 8.87 -11.10 4.48
C PRO A 244 7.57 -11.36 5.23
N LEU A 245 6.88 -12.45 4.89
CA LEU A 245 5.61 -12.82 5.50
C LEU A 245 5.85 -13.57 6.82
N ALA A 246 6.11 -12.82 7.88
CA ALA A 246 6.54 -13.29 9.19
C ALA A 246 5.71 -12.68 10.34
N PRO A 247 4.39 -12.89 10.37
CA PRO A 247 3.55 -12.34 11.42
C PRO A 247 4.02 -12.76 12.82
N PRO A 248 3.95 -11.86 13.81
CA PRO A 248 4.39 -12.16 15.19
C PRO A 248 3.40 -13.09 15.92
N ILE A 249 3.79 -13.57 17.10
CA ILE A 249 2.91 -14.32 17.99
C ILE A 249 1.83 -13.37 18.54
N PRO A 250 0.54 -13.75 18.51
CA PRO A 250 -0.04 -15.05 18.12
C PRO A 250 -0.50 -15.13 16.66
N PHE A 251 -0.35 -14.06 15.87
CA PHE A 251 -0.88 -13.92 14.50
C PHE A 251 -0.24 -14.90 13.50
N ASN A 252 0.95 -15.41 13.80
CA ASN A 252 1.66 -16.42 13.01
C ASN A 252 0.94 -17.79 12.94
N ARG A 253 -0.13 -18.02 13.74
CA ARG A 253 -0.83 -19.30 13.86
C ARG A 253 -2.34 -19.24 13.66
N ILE A 254 -2.90 -18.05 13.37
CA ILE A 254 -4.36 -17.90 13.30
C ILE A 254 -4.99 -18.46 12.03
N TYR A 255 -4.18 -18.68 10.99
CA TYR A 255 -4.64 -19.24 9.71
C TYR A 255 -3.98 -20.59 9.44
N ASP A 256 -4.83 -21.56 9.09
CA ASP A 256 -4.44 -22.89 8.66
C ASP A 256 -4.18 -22.86 7.15
N PRO A 257 -2.96 -23.15 6.67
CA PRO A 257 -2.64 -23.18 5.24
C PRO A 257 -3.56 -24.07 4.41
N ASP A 258 -4.02 -25.20 4.97
CA ASP A 258 -4.87 -26.15 4.24
C ASP A 258 -6.29 -25.60 3.97
N ARG A 259 -6.67 -24.53 4.66
CA ARG A 259 -7.96 -23.84 4.48
C ARG A 259 -7.86 -22.57 3.63
N MET A 260 -6.68 -22.22 3.16
CA MET A 260 -6.50 -21.06 2.29
C MET A 260 -6.84 -21.42 0.84
N PRO A 261 -7.46 -20.49 0.08
CA PRO A 261 -7.74 -20.71 -1.33
C PRO A 261 -6.43 -20.73 -2.13
N ASN A 262 -6.42 -21.56 -3.17
CA ASN A 262 -5.34 -21.53 -4.16
C ASN A 262 -5.29 -20.18 -4.88
N PRO A 263 -4.14 -19.80 -5.43
CA PRO A 263 -4.04 -18.68 -6.35
C PRO A 263 -4.89 -18.92 -7.62
N VAL A 264 -5.39 -17.83 -8.20
CA VAL A 264 -6.11 -17.85 -9.48
C VAL A 264 -5.12 -17.56 -10.60
N ARG A 265 -4.59 -18.61 -11.23
CA ARG A 265 -3.46 -18.46 -12.17
C ARG A 265 -3.86 -18.20 -13.61
N GLY A 266 -4.92 -18.85 -14.11
CA GLY A 266 -5.25 -18.86 -15.53
C GLY A 266 -4.24 -19.62 -16.38
N GLU A 267 -4.30 -19.44 -17.69
CA GLU A 267 -3.36 -20.03 -18.65
C GLU A 267 -2.10 -19.18 -18.78
N LEU A 268 -0.94 -19.83 -18.89
CA LEU A 268 0.35 -19.20 -19.22
C LEU A 268 0.43 -18.90 -20.72
N ALA A 269 -0.42 -18.03 -21.24
CA ALA A 269 -0.31 -17.59 -22.63
C ALA A 269 0.62 -16.37 -22.72
N THR A 270 1.58 -16.40 -23.63
CA THR A 270 2.57 -15.32 -23.85
C THR A 270 1.91 -13.96 -24.11
N ASP A 271 0.74 -13.95 -24.75
CA ASP A 271 -0.03 -12.72 -25.03
C ASP A 271 -0.70 -12.13 -23.78
N HIS A 272 -0.80 -12.91 -22.71
CA HIS A 272 -1.45 -12.52 -21.46
C HIS A 272 -0.46 -12.19 -20.36
N MET A 273 0.82 -12.53 -20.54
CA MET A 273 1.83 -12.28 -19.52
C MET A 273 2.45 -10.90 -19.65
N ASP A 274 2.68 -10.29 -18.51
CA ASP A 274 3.60 -9.20 -18.34
C ASP A 274 5.01 -9.80 -18.11
N GLU A 275 6.00 -9.45 -18.94
CA GLU A 275 7.37 -9.96 -18.82
C GLU A 275 8.06 -9.59 -17.51
N GLN A 276 7.51 -8.61 -16.79
CA GLN A 276 7.96 -8.26 -15.46
C GLN A 276 7.71 -9.39 -14.45
N ILE A 277 6.64 -10.15 -14.66
CA ILE A 277 6.22 -11.24 -13.76
C ILE A 277 7.28 -12.35 -13.65
N PRO A 278 7.69 -13.02 -14.75
CA PRO A 278 8.70 -14.07 -14.66
C PRO A 278 10.05 -13.53 -14.16
N TRP A 279 10.39 -12.31 -14.55
CA TRP A 279 11.61 -11.69 -14.04
C TRP A 279 11.55 -11.45 -12.53
N MET A 280 10.45 -10.91 -12.00
CA MET A 280 10.27 -10.71 -10.55
C MET A 280 10.28 -12.04 -9.81
N ASN A 281 9.53 -13.05 -10.27
CA ASN A 281 9.53 -14.37 -9.65
C ASN A 281 10.95 -14.95 -9.56
N TYR A 282 11.73 -14.81 -10.62
CA TYR A 282 13.12 -15.24 -10.63
C TYR A 282 13.98 -14.44 -9.63
N ALA A 283 13.83 -13.12 -9.61
CA ALA A 283 14.63 -12.24 -8.75
C ALA A 283 14.39 -12.47 -7.25
N ILE A 284 13.18 -12.90 -6.87
CA ILE A 284 12.76 -13.14 -5.48
C ILE A 284 12.62 -14.63 -5.14
N TRP A 285 13.09 -15.52 -6.00
CA TRP A 285 13.07 -16.97 -5.81
C TRP A 285 11.66 -17.58 -5.70
N ALA A 286 10.73 -17.09 -6.49
CA ALA A 286 9.33 -17.46 -6.43
C ALA A 286 8.85 -18.34 -7.63
N GLU A 287 9.72 -18.70 -8.56
CA GLU A 287 9.35 -19.47 -9.75
C GLU A 287 8.87 -20.89 -9.46
N ASP A 288 9.31 -21.48 -8.34
CA ASP A 288 9.00 -22.88 -7.97
C ASP A 288 7.87 -22.98 -6.92
N ILE A 289 7.13 -21.91 -6.66
CA ILE A 289 6.08 -21.91 -5.65
C ILE A 289 4.86 -22.71 -6.14
N ASN A 290 4.66 -23.89 -5.56
CA ASN A 290 3.47 -24.72 -5.79
C ASN A 290 2.26 -24.26 -4.96
N ASP A 291 1.10 -24.87 -5.15
CA ASP A 291 -0.14 -24.50 -4.46
C ASP A 291 -0.08 -24.65 -2.94
N SER A 292 0.59 -25.69 -2.46
CA SER A 292 0.74 -25.93 -1.03
C SER A 292 1.57 -24.81 -0.38
N HIS A 293 2.67 -24.44 -1.00
CA HIS A 293 3.52 -23.33 -0.59
C HIS A 293 2.76 -21.99 -0.67
N ALA A 294 2.04 -21.76 -1.79
CA ALA A 294 1.23 -20.55 -1.98
C ALA A 294 0.15 -20.38 -0.91
N ARG A 295 -0.53 -21.48 -0.51
CA ARG A 295 -1.48 -21.43 0.61
C ARG A 295 -0.82 -21.10 1.94
N ALA A 296 0.37 -21.63 2.21
CA ALA A 296 1.14 -21.30 3.40
C ALA A 296 1.52 -19.81 3.43
N LEU A 297 1.99 -19.27 2.31
CA LEU A 297 2.28 -17.82 2.17
C LEU A 297 1.03 -16.97 2.38
N LYS A 298 -0.10 -17.35 1.78
CA LYS A 298 -1.37 -16.64 1.97
C LYS A 298 -1.82 -16.65 3.43
N ALA A 299 -1.63 -17.76 4.15
CA ALA A 299 -1.92 -17.83 5.58
C ALA A 299 -1.06 -16.86 6.40
N ARG A 300 0.21 -16.66 6.04
CA ARG A 300 1.11 -15.69 6.69
C ARG A 300 0.73 -14.25 6.33
N TYR A 301 0.46 -13.98 5.06
CA TYR A 301 -0.01 -12.67 4.60
C TYR A 301 -1.30 -12.24 5.30
N TYR A 302 -2.26 -13.15 5.46
CA TYR A 302 -3.50 -12.87 6.23
C TYR A 302 -3.20 -12.67 7.72
N GLY A 303 -2.19 -13.37 8.26
CA GLY A 303 -1.71 -13.17 9.63
C GLY A 303 -1.18 -11.75 9.85
N GLU A 304 -0.37 -11.23 8.92
CA GLU A 304 0.11 -9.84 8.95
C GLU A 304 -1.05 -8.84 8.90
N ILE A 305 -2.00 -9.02 7.99
CA ILE A 305 -3.16 -8.12 7.90
C ILE A 305 -3.99 -8.13 9.18
N SER A 306 -4.20 -9.30 9.80
CA SER A 306 -4.92 -9.36 11.08
C SER A 306 -4.14 -8.73 12.23
N TYR A 307 -2.82 -8.74 12.18
CA TYR A 307 -1.97 -8.01 13.13
C TYR A 307 -2.08 -6.49 12.94
N ILE A 308 -2.04 -6.01 11.70
CA ILE A 308 -2.27 -4.60 11.36
C ILE A 308 -3.69 -4.18 11.77
N ASP A 309 -4.68 -5.01 11.53
CA ASP A 309 -6.07 -4.77 11.94
C ASP A 309 -6.20 -4.59 13.47
N ASP A 310 -5.52 -5.41 14.27
CA ASP A 310 -5.45 -5.23 15.73
C ASP A 310 -4.79 -3.90 16.11
N CYS A 311 -3.70 -3.53 15.44
CA CYS A 311 -3.02 -2.25 15.63
C CYS A 311 -3.94 -1.05 15.29
N ILE A 312 -4.68 -1.14 14.20
CA ILE A 312 -5.70 -0.15 13.82
C ILE A 312 -6.80 -0.08 14.88
N GLY A 313 -7.25 -1.21 15.41
CA GLY A 313 -8.24 -1.27 16.49
C GLY A 313 -7.83 -0.45 17.70
N ARG A 314 -6.59 -0.55 18.14
CA ARG A 314 -6.03 0.22 19.26
C ARG A 314 -6.04 1.72 18.98
N ILE A 315 -5.70 2.13 17.75
CA ILE A 315 -5.76 3.54 17.33
C ILE A 315 -7.21 4.04 17.38
N LEU A 316 -8.17 3.28 16.84
CA LEU A 316 -9.59 3.65 16.86
C LEU A 316 -10.14 3.75 18.27
N ASP A 317 -9.72 2.86 19.18
CA ASP A 317 -10.13 2.88 20.58
C ASP A 317 -9.54 4.07 21.34
N ALA A 318 -8.28 4.48 21.03
CA ALA A 318 -7.68 5.68 21.58
C ALA A 318 -8.40 6.96 21.13
N LEU A 319 -8.81 7.04 19.86
CA LEU A 319 -9.64 8.13 19.35
C LEU A 319 -11.00 8.20 20.04
N GLN A 320 -11.65 7.05 20.23
CA GLN A 320 -12.94 6.97 20.91
C GLN A 320 -12.81 7.40 22.39
N ALA A 321 -11.77 6.94 23.07
CA ALA A 321 -11.51 7.29 24.48
C ALA A 321 -11.22 8.79 24.67
N ARG A 322 -10.61 9.44 23.69
CA ARG A 322 -10.39 10.90 23.69
C ARG A 322 -11.67 11.70 23.36
N GLY A 323 -12.68 11.09 22.77
CA GLY A 323 -13.90 11.75 22.30
C GLY A 323 -13.80 12.35 20.90
N ASP A 324 -12.69 12.14 20.19
CA ASP A 324 -12.42 12.71 18.85
C ASP A 324 -12.91 11.81 17.72
N GLY A 325 -13.32 10.57 18.01
CA GLY A 325 -13.59 9.53 17.00
C GLY A 325 -14.64 9.90 15.96
N ASP A 326 -15.60 10.75 16.28
CA ASP A 326 -16.64 11.19 15.34
C ASP A 326 -16.23 12.42 14.52
N ASN A 327 -15.36 13.28 15.05
CA ASN A 327 -14.84 14.48 14.36
C ASN A 327 -13.40 14.27 13.85
N THR A 328 -13.06 13.05 13.48
CA THR A 328 -11.82 12.71 12.79
C THR A 328 -12.16 12.10 11.43
N LEU A 329 -11.63 12.69 10.34
CA LEU A 329 -11.60 12.01 9.06
C LEU A 329 -10.51 10.94 9.11
N ILE A 330 -10.90 9.68 9.01
CA ILE A 330 -10.00 8.53 8.93
C ILE A 330 -10.05 8.00 7.51
N CYS A 331 -8.90 7.86 6.85
CA CYS A 331 -8.78 7.17 5.57
C CYS A 331 -7.82 6.00 5.71
N PHE A 332 -8.32 4.76 5.48
CA PHE A 332 -7.48 3.57 5.35
C PHE A 332 -7.32 3.21 3.88
N PHE A 333 -6.09 2.94 3.46
CA PHE A 333 -5.75 2.57 2.08
C PHE A 333 -4.41 1.81 2.03
N ALA A 334 -4.10 1.22 0.85
CA ALA A 334 -2.78 0.67 0.57
C ALA A 334 -2.09 1.46 -0.55
N ASP A 335 -0.76 1.37 -0.64
CA ASP A 335 -0.01 1.97 -1.76
C ASP A 335 -0.10 1.12 -3.05
N HIS A 336 -0.20 -0.19 -2.94
CA HIS A 336 -0.46 -1.18 -4.00
C HIS A 336 -0.83 -2.53 -3.37
N GLY A 337 -1.16 -3.52 -4.21
CA GLY A 337 -1.43 -4.89 -3.79
C GLY A 337 -0.23 -5.83 -3.96
N ASP A 338 -0.51 -7.15 -3.95
CA ASP A 338 0.40 -8.26 -4.21
C ASP A 338 -0.33 -9.33 -5.03
N HIS A 339 0.33 -9.91 -6.00
CA HIS A 339 -0.23 -11.02 -6.79
C HIS A 339 -0.54 -12.25 -5.95
N LEU A 340 0.27 -12.58 -4.95
CA LEU A 340 0.12 -13.77 -4.09
C LEU A 340 -0.12 -15.07 -4.86
N GLY A 341 0.54 -15.22 -6.00
CA GLY A 341 0.45 -16.36 -6.91
C GLY A 341 -0.61 -16.27 -8.00
N ASP A 342 -1.52 -15.28 -7.96
CA ASP A 342 -2.45 -15.01 -9.06
C ASP A 342 -1.65 -14.64 -10.32
N HIS A 343 -2.12 -15.07 -11.50
CA HIS A 343 -1.40 -14.92 -12.79
C HIS A 343 0.01 -15.51 -12.80
N HIS A 344 0.28 -16.54 -11.98
CA HIS A 344 1.62 -17.10 -11.76
C HIS A 344 2.64 -16.07 -11.25
N ALA A 345 2.18 -14.99 -10.61
CA ALA A 345 2.95 -13.84 -10.22
C ALA A 345 3.05 -13.69 -8.70
N TRP A 346 4.17 -13.13 -8.27
CA TRP A 346 4.43 -12.70 -6.90
C TRP A 346 4.92 -11.24 -6.94
N GLN A 347 4.72 -10.49 -5.88
CA GLN A 347 4.98 -9.06 -5.84
C GLN A 347 3.92 -8.23 -6.59
N LYS A 348 4.31 -7.13 -7.10
CA LYS A 348 3.55 -6.04 -7.72
C LYS A 348 4.12 -5.70 -9.11
N GLU A 349 4.04 -4.44 -9.52
CA GLU A 349 4.65 -3.92 -10.75
C GLU A 349 3.92 -4.28 -12.04
N SER A 350 2.66 -4.70 -11.93
CA SER A 350 1.75 -4.93 -13.04
C SER A 350 0.45 -4.14 -12.86
N PHE A 351 -0.38 -4.09 -13.90
CA PHE A 351 -1.71 -3.47 -13.80
C PHE A 351 -2.85 -4.49 -13.64
N PHE A 352 -2.55 -5.73 -13.26
CA PHE A 352 -3.59 -6.65 -12.81
C PHE A 352 -4.22 -6.18 -11.49
N GLU A 353 -5.52 -6.50 -11.29
CA GLU A 353 -6.28 -6.08 -10.09
C GLU A 353 -5.54 -6.46 -8.80
N ALA A 354 -4.95 -7.64 -8.72
CA ALA A 354 -4.18 -8.09 -7.56
C ALA A 354 -3.05 -7.13 -7.16
N SER A 355 -2.46 -6.43 -8.13
CA SER A 355 -1.33 -5.50 -7.93
C SER A 355 -1.74 -4.04 -7.81
N CYS A 356 -2.67 -3.56 -8.65
CA CYS A 356 -2.97 -2.12 -8.71
C CYS A 356 -4.27 -1.70 -8.02
N HIS A 357 -5.20 -2.63 -7.75
CA HIS A 357 -6.44 -2.34 -7.03
C HIS A 357 -6.20 -2.41 -5.53
N ILE A 358 -6.60 -1.36 -4.81
CA ILE A 358 -6.29 -1.15 -3.40
C ILE A 358 -7.54 -0.95 -2.56
N PRO A 359 -7.53 -1.28 -1.25
CA PRO A 359 -8.57 -0.83 -0.34
C PRO A 359 -8.57 0.70 -0.22
N PHE A 360 -9.76 1.30 -0.08
CA PHE A 360 -9.91 2.74 0.14
C PHE A 360 -11.17 3.00 0.96
N LEU A 361 -11.00 3.18 2.27
CA LEU A 361 -12.07 3.36 3.24
C LEU A 361 -11.99 4.77 3.83
N VAL A 362 -13.10 5.52 3.79
CA VAL A 362 -13.17 6.87 4.38
C VAL A 362 -14.25 6.90 5.44
N SER A 363 -13.90 7.24 6.67
CA SER A 363 -14.84 7.37 7.78
C SER A 363 -14.76 8.76 8.39
N TRP A 364 -15.87 9.47 8.42
CA TRP A 364 -16.01 10.75 9.14
C TRP A 364 -17.46 10.89 9.63
N PRO A 365 -17.81 10.27 10.76
CA PRO A 365 -19.20 10.09 11.18
C PRO A 365 -20.01 11.37 11.37
N THR A 366 -19.38 12.51 11.64
CA THR A 366 -20.07 13.80 11.75
C THR A 366 -20.48 14.38 10.40
N ARG A 367 -19.92 13.90 9.28
CA ARG A 367 -20.13 14.49 7.96
C ARG A 367 -20.53 13.47 6.89
N LEU A 368 -19.97 12.27 6.92
CA LEU A 368 -20.18 11.25 5.89
C LEU A 368 -21.18 10.18 6.35
N PRO A 369 -21.94 9.60 5.42
CA PRO A 369 -22.85 8.49 5.73
C PRO A 369 -22.07 7.24 6.13
N ALA A 370 -22.71 6.36 6.89
CA ALA A 370 -22.18 5.09 7.33
C ALA A 370 -22.58 3.94 6.40
N GLY A 371 -21.67 2.97 6.20
CA GLY A 371 -21.93 1.70 5.54
C GLY A 371 -22.22 1.80 4.04
N GLN A 372 -21.75 2.84 3.37
CA GLN A 372 -21.91 2.98 1.92
C GLN A 372 -20.75 2.34 1.16
N GLN A 373 -21.10 1.63 0.08
CA GLN A 373 -20.13 1.22 -0.96
C GLN A 373 -20.37 2.04 -2.20
N ARG A 374 -19.30 2.55 -2.80
CA ARG A 374 -19.31 3.44 -3.96
C ARG A 374 -18.40 2.91 -5.05
N GLY A 375 -18.90 2.89 -6.29
CA GLY A 375 -18.20 2.37 -7.47
C GLY A 375 -17.44 3.39 -8.29
N GLU A 376 -17.35 4.65 -7.86
CA GLU A 376 -16.59 5.68 -8.58
C GLU A 376 -15.10 5.40 -8.52
N LEU A 377 -14.40 5.77 -9.60
CA LEU A 377 -12.95 5.62 -9.72
C LEU A 377 -12.23 6.63 -8.82
N VAL A 378 -11.47 6.14 -7.87
CA VAL A 378 -10.57 6.93 -7.01
C VAL A 378 -9.14 6.42 -7.09
N SER A 379 -8.20 7.24 -6.68
CA SER A 379 -6.78 6.89 -6.75
C SER A 379 -5.96 7.58 -5.66
N LEU A 380 -4.68 7.24 -5.57
CA LEU A 380 -3.77 7.81 -4.57
C LEU A 380 -3.56 9.32 -4.72
N THR A 381 -3.73 9.91 -5.92
CA THR A 381 -3.69 11.37 -6.11
C THR A 381 -4.79 12.11 -5.36
N ASP A 382 -5.91 11.45 -5.07
CA ASP A 382 -7.10 12.05 -4.48
C ASP A 382 -6.94 12.30 -2.98
N LEU A 383 -6.01 11.59 -2.34
CA LEU A 383 -5.73 11.72 -0.91
C LEU A 383 -5.29 13.13 -0.51
N PHE A 384 -4.57 13.83 -1.39
CA PHE A 384 -4.15 15.20 -1.15
C PHE A 384 -5.36 16.15 -1.00
N GLY A 385 -6.28 16.09 -1.97
CA GLY A 385 -7.53 16.84 -1.96
C GLY A 385 -8.46 16.43 -0.81
N LEU A 386 -8.51 15.14 -0.48
CA LEU A 386 -9.29 14.63 0.65
C LEU A 386 -8.83 15.24 1.99
N ALA A 387 -7.54 15.26 2.27
CA ALA A 387 -7.00 15.82 3.50
C ALA A 387 -7.17 17.35 3.58
N THR A 388 -6.82 18.07 2.50
CA THR A 388 -6.94 19.53 2.46
C THR A 388 -8.40 20.01 2.44
N GLY A 389 -9.28 19.23 1.79
CA GLY A 389 -10.74 19.45 1.80
C GLY A 389 -11.34 19.28 3.18
N ALA A 390 -10.91 18.28 3.96
CA ALA A 390 -11.30 18.13 5.37
C ALA A 390 -10.82 19.32 6.23
N ALA A 391 -9.69 19.91 5.89
CA ALA A 391 -9.19 21.12 6.51
C ALA A 391 -9.93 22.41 6.09
N GLY A 392 -10.92 22.30 5.22
CA GLY A 392 -11.75 23.41 4.73
C GLY A 392 -11.18 24.17 3.52
N LYS A 393 -10.09 23.68 2.92
CA LYS A 393 -9.46 24.29 1.74
C LYS A 393 -8.97 23.19 0.77
N ALA A 394 -9.88 22.64 -0.02
CA ALA A 394 -9.53 21.59 -0.98
C ALA A 394 -8.48 22.07 -2.01
N GLU A 395 -7.31 21.42 -2.01
CA GLU A 395 -6.28 21.60 -3.03
C GLU A 395 -6.21 20.33 -3.87
N ILE A 396 -6.85 20.35 -5.05
CA ILE A 396 -7.09 19.15 -5.89
C ILE A 396 -5.93 18.97 -6.85
N ARG A 397 -4.88 19.16 -6.88
CA ARG A 397 -3.77 19.02 -7.85
C ARG A 397 -4.13 18.20 -9.10
N GLN A 398 -3.74 16.91 -9.13
CA GLN A 398 -4.07 16.01 -10.26
C GLN A 398 -5.06 14.89 -9.85
N GLY A 399 -5.62 15.01 -8.66
CA GLY A 399 -6.71 14.15 -8.19
C GLY A 399 -8.10 14.67 -8.57
N ILE A 400 -9.11 14.21 -7.81
CA ILE A 400 -10.48 14.72 -7.82
C ILE A 400 -10.90 15.16 -6.41
N ASP A 401 -11.95 15.97 -6.32
CA ASP A 401 -12.56 16.32 -5.04
C ASP A 401 -13.45 15.18 -4.53
N VAL A 402 -12.85 14.25 -3.82
CA VAL A 402 -13.55 13.07 -3.28
C VAL A 402 -14.63 13.47 -2.26
N LEU A 403 -14.39 14.47 -1.42
CA LEU A 403 -15.41 14.96 -0.49
C LEU A 403 -16.60 15.55 -1.21
N GLY A 404 -16.35 16.48 -2.13
CA GLY A 404 -17.39 17.06 -2.96
C GLY A 404 -18.13 16.02 -3.80
N MET A 405 -17.44 15.00 -4.31
CA MET A 405 -18.07 13.88 -5.03
C MET A 405 -18.97 13.05 -4.10
N MET A 406 -18.56 12.74 -2.89
CA MET A 406 -19.40 12.03 -1.91
C MET A 406 -20.64 12.83 -1.53
N GLU A 407 -20.56 14.15 -1.54
CA GLU A 407 -21.66 15.08 -1.23
C GLU A 407 -22.50 15.45 -2.47
N GLY A 408 -22.13 14.95 -3.65
CA GLY A 408 -22.83 15.27 -4.91
C GLY A 408 -22.51 16.66 -5.50
N ALA A 409 -21.48 17.33 -4.98
CA ALA A 409 -21.05 18.67 -5.42
C ALA A 409 -20.02 18.65 -6.54
N SER A 410 -19.28 17.54 -6.69
CA SER A 410 -18.24 17.36 -7.70
C SER A 410 -18.50 16.13 -8.57
N PRO A 411 -18.18 16.16 -9.89
CA PRO A 411 -18.40 15.02 -10.76
C PRO A 411 -17.42 13.88 -10.46
N PRO A 412 -17.79 12.61 -10.74
CA PRO A 412 -16.88 11.49 -10.67
C PRO A 412 -15.85 11.54 -11.80
N ARG A 413 -14.71 10.85 -11.57
CA ARG A 413 -13.69 10.62 -12.60
C ARG A 413 -14.21 9.66 -13.67
N GLU A 414 -14.08 10.04 -14.96
CA GLU A 414 -14.48 9.19 -16.08
C GLU A 414 -13.37 8.18 -16.45
N TYR A 415 -12.11 8.63 -16.52
CA TYR A 415 -10.94 7.83 -16.86
C TYR A 415 -9.89 7.90 -15.75
N LEU A 416 -9.26 6.76 -15.44
CA LEU A 416 -8.11 6.70 -14.57
C LEU A 416 -6.93 6.10 -15.35
N PHE A 417 -5.75 6.74 -15.22
CA PHE A 417 -4.54 6.32 -15.90
C PHE A 417 -3.51 5.78 -14.89
N GLY A 418 -2.80 4.71 -15.30
CA GLY A 418 -1.66 4.18 -14.58
C GLY A 418 -0.42 4.18 -15.47
N TYR A 419 0.76 4.36 -14.85
CA TYR A 419 2.03 4.48 -15.56
C TYR A 419 3.10 3.68 -14.82
N TYR A 420 3.82 2.82 -15.53
CA TYR A 420 4.93 2.04 -14.97
C TYR A 420 6.07 1.97 -15.97
N GLY A 421 7.32 2.05 -15.47
CA GLY A 421 8.51 2.06 -16.33
C GLY A 421 8.79 3.40 -16.99
N GLU A 422 10.06 3.71 -17.23
CA GLU A 422 10.48 4.99 -17.82
C GLU A 422 9.94 5.14 -19.25
N PRO A 423 9.31 6.29 -19.59
CA PRO A 423 8.84 6.56 -20.95
C PRO A 423 9.98 6.44 -21.98
N GLY A 424 9.71 5.80 -23.11
CA GLY A 424 10.69 5.57 -24.16
C GLY A 424 11.61 4.37 -23.93
N THR A 425 11.28 3.50 -22.98
CA THR A 425 11.96 2.23 -22.74
C THR A 425 11.02 1.04 -22.95
N PRO A 426 11.52 -0.18 -23.16
CA PRO A 426 10.69 -1.39 -23.24
C PRO A 426 9.85 -1.65 -21.99
N LEU A 427 10.26 -1.16 -20.81
CA LEU A 427 9.54 -1.32 -19.55
C LEU A 427 8.27 -0.46 -19.45
N PHE A 428 8.12 0.53 -20.32
CA PHE A 428 6.98 1.44 -20.23
C PHE A 428 5.65 0.71 -20.45
N LYS A 429 4.74 0.93 -19.53
CA LYS A 429 3.35 0.46 -19.59
C LYS A 429 2.43 1.62 -19.26
N ILE A 430 1.27 1.64 -19.93
CA ILE A 430 0.17 2.55 -19.57
C ILE A 430 -1.12 1.77 -19.42
N MET A 431 -1.85 2.04 -18.35
CA MET A 431 -3.18 1.49 -18.08
C MET A 431 -4.22 2.59 -18.23
N VAL A 432 -5.39 2.24 -18.79
CA VAL A 432 -6.59 3.06 -18.81
C VAL A 432 -7.74 2.28 -18.20
N ARG A 433 -8.33 2.80 -17.12
CA ARG A 433 -9.50 2.25 -16.46
C ARG A 433 -10.71 3.15 -16.78
N HIS A 434 -11.80 2.55 -17.28
CA HIS A 434 -13.05 3.25 -17.62
C HIS A 434 -14.25 2.32 -17.51
N ARG A 435 -15.22 2.64 -16.67
CA ARG A 435 -16.40 1.80 -16.41
C ARG A 435 -15.99 0.35 -16.09
N GLU A 436 -16.52 -0.64 -16.86
CA GLU A 436 -16.17 -2.06 -16.76
C GLU A 436 -14.81 -2.43 -17.40
N TRP A 437 -14.21 -1.54 -18.19
CA TRP A 437 -13.03 -1.85 -19.01
C TRP A 437 -11.73 -1.41 -18.34
N LYS A 438 -10.73 -2.28 -18.43
CA LYS A 438 -9.33 -1.97 -18.17
C LYS A 438 -8.46 -2.35 -19.36
N TYR A 439 -7.79 -1.36 -19.93
CA TYR A 439 -6.87 -1.50 -21.05
C TYR A 439 -5.45 -1.30 -20.59
N ILE A 440 -4.53 -2.14 -21.06
CA ILE A 440 -3.11 -2.04 -20.76
C ILE A 440 -2.32 -2.12 -22.07
N PHE A 441 -1.41 -1.17 -22.28
CA PHE A 441 -0.41 -1.22 -23.32
C PHE A 441 0.97 -1.44 -22.71
N MET A 442 1.73 -2.36 -23.30
CA MET A 442 3.12 -2.67 -22.93
C MET A 442 4.02 -2.37 -24.12
N ALA A 443 5.00 -1.47 -23.92
CA ALA A 443 5.94 -1.05 -24.97
C ALA A 443 6.81 -2.22 -25.46
N ASN A 444 7.15 -3.17 -24.59
CA ASN A 444 7.86 -4.38 -24.97
C ASN A 444 6.95 -5.31 -25.80
N GLY A 445 7.27 -5.47 -27.07
CA GLY A 445 6.47 -6.20 -28.05
C GLY A 445 5.24 -5.43 -28.58
N GLY A 446 4.97 -4.22 -28.11
CA GLY A 446 3.75 -3.46 -28.50
C GLY A 446 2.44 -4.17 -28.13
N ARG A 447 2.46 -4.97 -27.07
CA ARG A 447 1.35 -5.85 -26.66
C ARG A 447 0.22 -5.08 -26.01
N GLN A 448 -1.00 -5.58 -26.15
CA GLN A 448 -2.19 -4.96 -25.62
C GLN A 448 -3.03 -5.99 -24.86
N GLN A 449 -3.59 -5.56 -23.75
CA GLN A 449 -4.56 -6.32 -22.97
C GLN A 449 -5.82 -5.48 -22.78
N LEU A 450 -6.98 -6.13 -22.80
CA LEU A 450 -8.27 -5.54 -22.47
C LEU A 450 -9.05 -6.53 -21.62
N PHE A 451 -9.46 -6.09 -20.43
CA PHE A 451 -10.24 -6.89 -19.50
C PHE A 451 -11.58 -6.20 -19.22
N ASN A 452 -12.65 -7.01 -19.07
CA ASN A 452 -13.89 -6.57 -18.45
C ASN A 452 -13.84 -6.99 -16.98
N VAL A 453 -13.43 -6.08 -16.10
CA VAL A 453 -13.21 -6.40 -14.67
C VAL A 453 -14.51 -6.61 -13.88
N THR A 454 -15.67 -6.37 -14.47
CA THR A 454 -16.98 -6.69 -13.86
C THR A 454 -17.35 -8.16 -14.10
N ASP A 455 -17.15 -8.65 -15.33
CA ASP A 455 -17.51 -10.01 -15.73
C ASP A 455 -16.37 -11.01 -15.49
N ASP A 456 -15.13 -10.52 -15.47
CA ASP A 456 -13.89 -11.28 -15.29
C ASP A 456 -12.98 -10.54 -14.29
N ALA A 457 -13.38 -10.54 -13.03
CA ALA A 457 -12.64 -9.87 -11.95
C ALA A 457 -11.22 -10.46 -11.73
N ALA A 458 -10.99 -11.68 -12.19
CA ALA A 458 -9.69 -12.33 -12.14
C ALA A 458 -8.81 -12.04 -13.38
N GLU A 459 -9.34 -11.32 -14.38
CA GLU A 459 -8.61 -10.91 -15.59
C GLU A 459 -7.96 -12.06 -16.38
N LEU A 460 -8.66 -13.19 -16.49
CA LEU A 460 -8.16 -14.40 -17.15
C LEU A 460 -8.36 -14.36 -18.67
N LYS A 461 -9.17 -13.45 -19.20
CA LYS A 461 -9.51 -13.37 -20.62
C LYS A 461 -9.10 -12.05 -21.23
N ASN A 462 -8.01 -12.03 -21.98
CA ASN A 462 -7.65 -10.87 -22.78
C ASN A 462 -8.62 -10.69 -23.97
N LEU A 463 -9.41 -9.64 -23.94
CA LEU A 463 -10.42 -9.32 -24.94
C LEU A 463 -9.95 -8.31 -26.01
N ALA A 464 -8.67 -7.94 -26.04
CA ALA A 464 -8.14 -6.89 -26.93
C ALA A 464 -8.42 -7.16 -28.41
N VAL A 465 -8.35 -8.43 -28.84
CA VAL A 465 -8.65 -8.86 -30.21
C VAL A 465 -10.16 -8.99 -30.44
N SER A 466 -10.87 -9.69 -29.55
CA SER A 466 -12.31 -9.97 -29.73
C SER A 466 -13.20 -8.73 -29.50
N ARG A 467 -12.71 -7.70 -28.80
CA ARG A 467 -13.37 -6.42 -28.56
C ARG A 467 -12.53 -5.25 -29.11
N ALA A 468 -12.06 -5.39 -30.34
CA ALA A 468 -11.13 -4.47 -31.00
C ALA A 468 -11.59 -2.99 -30.98
N GLN A 469 -12.89 -2.72 -31.08
CA GLN A 469 -13.43 -1.35 -31.02
C GLN A 469 -13.23 -0.74 -29.63
N ALA A 470 -13.51 -1.47 -28.55
CA ALA A 470 -13.30 -1.01 -27.18
C ALA A 470 -11.80 -0.80 -26.91
N ALA A 471 -10.96 -1.77 -27.32
CA ALA A 471 -9.51 -1.67 -27.20
C ALA A 471 -8.96 -0.43 -27.95
N SER A 472 -9.39 -0.18 -29.17
CA SER A 472 -8.98 0.98 -29.98
C SER A 472 -9.40 2.31 -29.33
N GLY A 473 -10.63 2.38 -28.78
CA GLY A 473 -11.12 3.56 -28.07
C GLY A 473 -10.26 3.91 -26.84
N LEU A 474 -9.93 2.91 -26.02
CA LEU A 474 -9.08 3.10 -24.82
C LEU A 474 -7.61 3.33 -25.18
N ARG A 475 -7.12 2.71 -26.25
CA ARG A 475 -5.80 3.01 -26.81
C ARG A 475 -5.67 4.46 -27.24
N ALA A 476 -6.71 5.04 -27.85
CA ALA A 476 -6.73 6.45 -28.19
C ALA A 476 -6.66 7.35 -26.95
N LYS A 477 -7.30 6.96 -25.84
CA LYS A 477 -7.19 7.65 -24.54
C LYS A 477 -5.77 7.54 -23.96
N ALA A 478 -5.15 6.36 -24.03
CA ALA A 478 -3.75 6.16 -23.62
C ALA A 478 -2.79 7.04 -24.44
N LEU A 479 -2.99 7.10 -25.76
CA LEU A 479 -2.21 7.94 -26.66
C LEU A 479 -2.33 9.44 -26.28
N ALA A 480 -3.57 9.91 -26.09
CA ALA A 480 -3.83 11.29 -25.67
C ALA A 480 -3.22 11.62 -24.29
N ALA A 481 -3.22 10.66 -23.36
CA ALA A 481 -2.59 10.84 -22.05
C ALA A 481 -1.07 10.97 -22.15
N CYS A 482 -0.44 10.37 -23.17
CA CYS A 482 0.99 10.47 -23.43
C CYS A 482 1.41 11.76 -24.18
N ASP A 483 0.47 12.58 -24.63
CA ASP A 483 0.78 13.88 -25.25
C ASP A 483 1.10 14.97 -24.20
N LYS A 484 1.90 14.60 -23.21
CA LYS A 484 2.46 15.47 -22.18
C LYS A 484 3.99 15.50 -22.34
N PRO A 485 4.66 16.63 -22.04
CA PRO A 485 6.12 16.71 -22.15
C PRO A 485 6.87 15.57 -21.44
N GLU A 486 6.37 15.16 -20.27
CA GLU A 486 6.96 14.12 -19.43
C GLU A 486 6.83 12.71 -20.03
N LEU A 487 5.86 12.50 -20.90
CA LEU A 487 5.54 11.19 -21.50
C LEU A 487 5.86 11.13 -23.01
N ARG A 488 6.32 12.23 -23.61
CA ARG A 488 6.54 12.31 -25.07
C ARG A 488 7.49 11.23 -25.60
N ALA A 489 8.45 10.78 -24.79
CA ALA A 489 9.31 9.67 -25.16
C ALA A 489 8.59 8.31 -25.33
N ALA A 490 7.37 8.17 -24.76
CA ALA A 490 6.51 7.01 -24.96
C ALA A 490 5.76 7.03 -26.30
N LEU A 491 5.91 8.09 -27.10
CA LEU A 491 5.31 8.22 -28.42
C LEU A 491 6.35 7.95 -29.54
N ASP A 492 5.86 7.44 -30.66
CA ASP A 492 6.60 7.27 -31.90
C ASP A 492 5.70 7.68 -33.09
N GLY A 493 5.97 8.85 -33.65
CA GLY A 493 5.07 9.47 -34.63
C GLY A 493 3.66 9.69 -34.02
N SER A 494 2.64 9.09 -34.62
CA SER A 494 1.26 9.17 -34.16
C SER A 494 0.81 8.02 -33.25
N GLY A 495 1.74 7.16 -32.80
CA GLY A 495 1.45 5.95 -32.04
C GLY A 495 2.14 5.87 -30.67
N LEU A 496 1.69 4.95 -29.84
CA LEU A 496 2.46 4.54 -28.65
C LEU A 496 3.70 3.79 -29.13
N ARG A 497 4.87 4.17 -28.60
CA ARG A 497 6.16 3.56 -28.94
C ARG A 497 6.18 2.11 -28.54
N SER A 498 6.59 1.25 -29.46
CA SER A 498 6.81 -0.18 -29.26
C SER A 498 8.25 -0.55 -29.55
N PHE A 499 8.70 -1.64 -28.92
CA PHE A 499 10.02 -2.23 -29.11
C PHE A 499 9.86 -3.69 -29.52
N PRO A 500 10.84 -4.31 -30.20
CA PRO A 500 10.87 -5.76 -30.36
C PRO A 500 10.75 -6.44 -28.99
N PHE A 501 9.98 -7.51 -28.92
CA PHE A 501 9.82 -8.25 -27.67
C PHE A 501 11.17 -8.80 -27.20
N GLN A 502 11.48 -8.56 -25.95
CA GLN A 502 12.69 -9.05 -25.30
C GLN A 502 12.31 -9.62 -23.93
N GLU A 503 12.74 -10.83 -23.67
CA GLU A 503 12.74 -11.38 -22.33
C GLU A 503 13.74 -10.61 -21.46
N ARG A 504 13.39 -10.36 -20.20
CA ARG A 504 14.35 -9.73 -19.29
C ARG A 504 15.42 -10.73 -18.89
N PRO A 505 16.69 -10.30 -18.84
CA PRO A 505 17.75 -11.16 -18.36
C PRO A 505 17.47 -11.66 -16.95
N HIS A 506 17.63 -12.94 -16.73
CA HIS A 506 17.58 -13.56 -15.42
C HIS A 506 18.97 -13.47 -14.80
N SER A 507 19.13 -12.61 -13.80
CA SER A 507 20.36 -12.55 -13.01
C SER A 507 20.00 -12.48 -11.53
N ARG A 508 20.29 -13.54 -10.80
CA ARG A 508 20.15 -13.56 -9.34
C ARG A 508 21.34 -12.80 -8.75
N ILE A 509 21.04 -11.68 -8.13
CA ILE A 509 22.02 -10.93 -7.36
C ILE A 509 21.73 -11.24 -5.89
N TYR A 510 22.65 -11.94 -5.22
CA TYR A 510 22.58 -12.11 -3.77
C TYR A 510 22.80 -10.76 -3.11
N GLN A 511 21.73 -10.19 -2.54
CA GLN A 511 21.77 -8.89 -1.86
C GLN A 511 21.71 -9.09 -0.35
N PHE A 512 22.73 -9.71 0.22
CA PHE A 512 22.84 -9.85 1.67
C PHE A 512 23.19 -8.53 2.40
N ASP A 513 23.45 -7.47 1.65
CA ASP A 513 23.89 -6.19 2.20
C ASP A 513 22.73 -5.30 2.65
N ARG A 514 21.48 -5.68 2.35
CA ARG A 514 20.29 -4.94 2.72
C ARG A 514 19.36 -5.83 3.52
N SER A 515 19.31 -5.60 4.81
CA SER A 515 18.32 -6.23 5.69
C SER A 515 17.90 -5.25 6.77
N ARG A 516 16.74 -5.42 7.33
CA ARG A 516 16.30 -4.65 8.49
C ARG A 516 17.18 -4.91 9.71
N GLY A 517 17.73 -6.08 9.82
CA GLY A 517 18.48 -6.55 10.97
C GLY A 517 19.93 -6.88 10.70
N VAL A 518 20.24 -8.17 10.73
CA VAL A 518 21.62 -8.67 10.64
C VAL A 518 22.18 -8.47 9.25
N THR A 519 23.32 -7.84 9.16
CA THR A 519 24.11 -7.73 7.95
C THR A 519 24.71 -9.09 7.60
N GLY A 520 24.06 -9.78 6.69
CA GLY A 520 24.68 -10.86 5.95
C GLY A 520 24.75 -12.22 6.67
N PHE A 521 24.27 -13.24 5.98
CA PHE A 521 24.77 -14.60 6.18
C PHE A 521 26.27 -14.66 5.86
N PRO A 522 27.00 -15.56 6.52
CA PRO A 522 28.39 -15.80 6.17
C PRO A 522 28.50 -16.10 4.66
N LYS A 523 29.27 -15.29 3.94
CA LYS A 523 29.50 -15.48 2.50
C LYS A 523 30.37 -16.68 2.19
N LYS A 524 31.07 -17.19 3.18
CA LYS A 524 31.95 -18.36 3.12
C LYS A 524 31.79 -19.19 4.39
N PRO A 525 32.02 -20.50 4.32
CA PRO A 525 31.98 -21.37 5.52
C PRO A 525 32.85 -20.86 6.68
N GLU A 526 34.01 -20.27 6.36
CA GLU A 526 34.94 -19.73 7.37
C GLU A 526 34.34 -18.53 8.14
N ASP A 527 33.44 -17.79 7.53
CA ASP A 527 32.78 -16.65 8.18
C ASP A 527 31.74 -17.10 9.20
N ALA A 528 31.16 -18.30 9.04
CA ALA A 528 30.24 -18.91 9.99
C ALA A 528 30.93 -19.34 11.29
N LEU A 529 32.26 -19.51 11.27
CA LEU A 529 33.05 -19.91 12.43
C LEU A 529 33.56 -18.72 13.24
N LYS A 530 33.21 -17.48 12.90
CA LYS A 530 33.60 -16.31 13.68
C LYS A 530 32.88 -16.27 15.04
N PRO A 531 33.50 -15.73 16.09
CA PRO A 531 32.86 -15.57 17.39
C PRO A 531 31.55 -14.80 17.26
N GLY A 532 30.46 -15.38 17.77
CA GLY A 532 29.10 -14.89 17.62
C GLY A 532 28.16 -15.88 16.91
N PHE A 533 28.71 -16.88 16.21
CA PHE A 533 27.97 -18.03 15.68
C PHE A 533 28.38 -19.33 16.43
N ALA A 534 28.56 -19.27 17.74
CA ALA A 534 28.72 -20.47 18.54
C ALA A 534 27.35 -21.13 18.72
N PHE A 535 27.19 -22.35 18.17
CA PHE A 535 26.07 -23.23 18.47
C PHE A 535 26.21 -23.79 19.89
#